data_bc83092961f7583cb5bd4ea362a37d33
#
_entry.id   bc83092961f7583cb5bd4ea362a37d33
#
_cell.length_a   1.000
_cell.length_b   1.000
_cell.length_c   1.000
_cell.angle_alpha   90.00
_cell.angle_beta   90.00
_cell.angle_gamma   90.00
#
_symmetry.space_group_name_H-M   'P 1'
#
loop_
_entity.id
_entity.type
_entity.pdbx_description
1 polymer ?
#
loop_
_entity_poly.entity_id
_entity_poly.type
_entity_poly.pdbx_seq_one_letter_code
_entity_poly.pdbx_strand_id
1 'polypeptide(L)'
;MKLTILGCFSATPRKDANPTAQVLEINNHLFLIDCGEGTQVELRRNKIKFARIRHIFISHLHGDHFFGLVGLISTFRLLTRETELHIHCPKGLKEVITLQMKLADSWTNYPLYFHELTSSDSELIFEDGKVEVWTIPLDHRVYTNGFLFKEKEGERHLHMPSVIEANIDMAYYNKLKQGCDVLNKDGVLIDHLKVTLPPNPPKSYAFCSDTAYKEDIVPIIKNVDVLYHESTFLEKNANLAPKTKHSTAKEAALIAKMANVKTLILGHFSTRYDNLNEFKREAETIFKPVELASDGKFFDFD
;
A
#
# COMPACT_ATOMS: atom_id res chain seq x y z
N MET A 1 3.26 3.06 -10.65
CA MET A 1 2.64 2.81 -9.31
C MET A 1 1.97 4.09 -8.85
N LYS A 2 0.70 4.01 -8.38
CA LYS A 2 -0.09 5.21 -8.02
C LYS A 2 -0.67 5.08 -6.63
N LEU A 3 -0.63 6.16 -5.85
CA LEU A 3 -1.15 6.20 -4.48
C LEU A 3 -2.15 7.35 -4.34
N THR A 4 -3.35 7.05 -3.85
CA THR A 4 -4.37 8.05 -3.51
C THR A 4 -4.59 8.04 -2.00
N ILE A 5 -4.37 9.16 -1.34
CA ILE A 5 -4.66 9.33 0.08
C ILE A 5 -6.15 9.67 0.22
N LEU A 6 -6.90 8.86 0.96
CA LEU A 6 -8.31 9.10 1.25
C LEU A 6 -8.49 9.78 2.61
N GLY A 7 -7.57 9.53 3.53
CA GLY A 7 -7.49 10.14 4.84
C GLY A 7 -6.11 9.91 5.45
N CYS A 8 -5.61 10.88 6.22
CA CYS A 8 -4.25 10.85 6.77
C CYS A 8 -4.11 11.52 8.14
N PHE A 9 -5.20 11.68 8.87
CA PHE A 9 -5.18 12.20 10.24
C PHE A 9 -5.37 11.08 11.27
N SER A 10 -4.84 11.31 12.47
CA SER A 10 -5.02 10.42 13.62
C SER A 10 -6.45 10.49 14.17
N ALA A 11 -6.75 9.62 15.11
CA ALA A 11 -8.07 9.24 15.65
C ALA A 11 -9.16 10.33 15.77
N THR A 12 -8.79 11.58 16.08
CA THR A 12 -9.79 12.63 16.29
C THR A 12 -10.26 13.23 14.96
N PRO A 13 -11.55 13.11 14.59
CA PRO A 13 -12.06 13.69 13.33
C PRO A 13 -11.86 15.22 13.27
N ARG A 14 -11.59 15.73 12.07
CA ARG A 14 -11.59 17.17 11.74
C ARG A 14 -12.67 17.45 10.70
N LYS A 15 -13.08 18.72 10.61
CA LYS A 15 -14.11 19.15 9.67
C LYS A 15 -13.81 18.79 8.21
N ASP A 16 -12.53 18.93 7.82
CA ASP A 16 -12.09 18.78 6.43
C ASP A 16 -10.96 17.74 6.30
N ALA A 17 -10.96 16.73 7.18
CA ALA A 17 -9.92 15.69 7.17
C ALA A 17 -10.47 14.36 7.71
N ASN A 18 -10.08 13.28 7.06
CA ASN A 18 -10.54 11.94 7.36
C ASN A 18 -9.47 11.11 8.07
N PRO A 19 -9.89 10.11 8.87
CA PRO A 19 -9.02 9.08 9.43
C PRO A 19 -8.32 8.28 8.34
N THR A 20 -7.35 7.46 8.75
CA THR A 20 -6.45 6.76 7.85
C THR A 20 -7.15 5.85 6.85
N ALA A 21 -6.94 6.12 5.58
CA ALA A 21 -7.28 5.24 4.46
C ALA A 21 -6.50 5.63 3.20
N GLN A 22 -6.06 4.64 2.43
CA GLN A 22 -5.29 4.85 1.20
C GLN A 22 -5.68 3.83 0.13
N VAL A 23 -5.56 4.21 -1.14
CA VAL A 23 -5.67 3.29 -2.27
C VAL A 23 -4.36 3.25 -3.01
N LEU A 24 -3.77 2.06 -3.08
CA LEU A 24 -2.59 1.78 -3.87
C LEU A 24 -2.99 1.08 -5.18
N GLU A 25 -2.64 1.69 -6.32
CA GLU A 25 -2.69 1.05 -7.62
C GLU A 25 -1.28 0.62 -8.03
N ILE A 26 -1.06 -0.68 -8.10
CA ILE A 26 0.22 -1.31 -8.42
C ILE A 26 -0.01 -2.50 -9.33
N ASN A 27 0.65 -2.53 -10.47
CA ASN A 27 0.60 -3.61 -11.48
C ASN A 27 -0.84 -4.12 -11.76
N ASN A 28 -1.77 -3.19 -12.02
CA ASN A 28 -3.20 -3.40 -12.25
C ASN A 28 -4.03 -3.85 -11.02
N HIS A 29 -3.43 -4.07 -9.87
CA HIS A 29 -4.17 -4.22 -8.62
C HIS A 29 -4.61 -2.88 -8.06
N LEU A 30 -5.73 -2.89 -7.34
CA LEU A 30 -6.25 -1.76 -6.59
C LEU A 30 -6.48 -2.23 -5.16
N PHE A 31 -5.51 -1.95 -4.30
CA PHE A 31 -5.52 -2.32 -2.89
C PHE A 31 -6.04 -1.17 -2.03
N LEU A 32 -6.95 -1.46 -1.09
CA LEU A 32 -7.33 -0.53 -0.04
C LEU A 32 -6.51 -0.83 1.21
N ILE A 33 -5.87 0.17 1.79
CA ILE A 33 -5.06 0.08 3.00
C ILE A 33 -5.71 0.94 4.06
N ASP A 34 -6.16 0.33 5.13
CA ASP A 34 -7.03 0.84 6.15
C ASP A 34 -8.37 1.38 5.61
N CYS A 35 -9.35 1.52 6.49
CA CYS A 35 -10.70 1.91 6.13
C CYS A 35 -11.35 2.67 7.30
N GLY A 36 -10.81 3.85 7.62
CA GLY A 36 -11.36 4.75 8.61
C GLY A 36 -12.74 5.28 8.21
N GLU A 37 -13.37 6.02 9.10
CA GLU A 37 -14.67 6.64 8.83
C GLU A 37 -14.61 7.55 7.60
N GLY A 38 -15.67 7.56 6.79
CA GLY A 38 -15.74 8.38 5.57
C GLY A 38 -15.05 7.78 4.34
N THR A 39 -14.26 6.70 4.45
CA THR A 39 -13.51 6.08 3.33
C THR A 39 -14.38 5.84 2.10
N GLN A 40 -15.61 5.33 2.26
CA GLN A 40 -16.51 5.08 1.11
C GLN A 40 -16.92 6.37 0.37
N VAL A 41 -17.00 7.50 1.06
CA VAL A 41 -17.30 8.81 0.46
C VAL A 41 -16.08 9.30 -0.32
N GLU A 42 -14.89 9.17 0.27
CA GLU A 42 -13.65 9.57 -0.37
C GLU A 42 -13.32 8.70 -1.61
N LEU A 43 -13.61 7.40 -1.58
CA LEU A 43 -13.52 6.55 -2.77
C LEU A 43 -14.37 7.10 -3.93
N ARG A 44 -15.57 7.60 -3.65
CA ARG A 44 -16.44 8.23 -4.67
C ARG A 44 -15.91 9.57 -5.13
N ARG A 45 -15.47 10.45 -4.21
CA ARG A 45 -14.92 11.77 -4.53
C ARG A 45 -13.71 11.65 -5.46
N ASN A 46 -12.83 10.68 -5.18
CA ASN A 46 -11.64 10.40 -5.97
C ASN A 46 -11.91 9.49 -7.19
N LYS A 47 -13.18 9.19 -7.50
CA LYS A 47 -13.61 8.38 -8.66
C LYS A 47 -12.99 6.99 -8.71
N ILE A 48 -12.67 6.42 -7.55
CA ILE A 48 -12.12 5.07 -7.42
C ILE A 48 -13.21 4.04 -7.76
N LYS A 49 -12.88 3.10 -8.63
CA LYS A 49 -13.80 2.04 -9.06
C LYS A 49 -13.90 0.95 -7.98
N PHE A 50 -14.98 0.93 -7.21
CA PHE A 50 -15.24 -0.02 -6.11
C PHE A 50 -15.08 -1.49 -6.53
N ALA A 51 -15.54 -1.85 -7.73
CA ALA A 51 -15.46 -3.21 -8.25
C ALA A 51 -14.01 -3.71 -8.44
N ARG A 52 -13.02 -2.81 -8.58
CA ARG A 52 -11.60 -3.18 -8.71
C ARG A 52 -10.95 -3.50 -7.36
N ILE A 53 -11.53 -3.07 -6.23
CA ILE A 53 -10.98 -3.36 -4.90
C ILE A 53 -11.34 -4.81 -4.56
N ARG A 54 -10.36 -5.72 -4.60
CA ARG A 54 -10.53 -7.13 -4.23
C ARG A 54 -9.87 -7.47 -2.91
N HIS A 55 -8.89 -6.69 -2.47
CA HIS A 55 -8.15 -6.89 -1.24
C HIS A 55 -8.13 -5.62 -0.42
N ILE A 56 -8.43 -5.75 0.87
CA ILE A 56 -8.35 -4.70 1.89
C ILE A 56 -7.38 -5.16 2.96
N PHE A 57 -6.47 -4.29 3.37
CA PHE A 57 -5.46 -4.55 4.38
C PHE A 57 -5.71 -3.63 5.57
N ILE A 58 -6.02 -4.19 6.73
CA ILE A 58 -6.28 -3.43 7.96
C ILE A 58 -5.09 -3.60 8.90
N SER A 59 -4.46 -2.49 9.24
CA SER A 59 -3.23 -2.46 10.04
C SER A 59 -3.46 -2.91 11.48
N HIS A 60 -4.50 -2.39 12.13
CA HIS A 60 -4.85 -2.68 13.52
C HIS A 60 -6.31 -2.33 13.86
N LEU A 61 -6.75 -2.65 15.08
CA LEU A 61 -8.15 -2.52 15.49
C LEU A 61 -8.47 -1.24 16.30
N HIS A 62 -7.78 -0.12 16.04
CA HIS A 62 -8.29 1.20 16.45
C HIS A 62 -9.31 1.70 15.43
N GLY A 63 -10.35 2.39 15.91
CA GLY A 63 -11.52 2.75 15.10
C GLY A 63 -11.22 3.57 13.87
N ASP A 64 -10.27 4.50 13.96
CA ASP A 64 -9.81 5.36 12.86
C ASP A 64 -9.15 4.59 11.70
N HIS A 65 -8.93 3.27 11.85
CA HIS A 65 -8.38 2.40 10.81
C HIS A 65 -9.39 1.43 10.22
N PHE A 66 -10.57 1.20 10.85
CA PHE A 66 -11.52 0.22 10.30
C PHE A 66 -13.02 0.55 10.48
N PHE A 67 -13.42 1.60 11.19
CA PHE A 67 -14.84 1.89 11.42
C PHE A 67 -15.63 2.17 10.13
N GLY A 68 -14.97 2.57 9.05
CA GLY A 68 -15.60 2.70 7.73
C GLY A 68 -15.87 1.37 7.02
N LEU A 69 -15.27 0.26 7.48
CA LEU A 69 -15.26 -1.01 6.76
C LEU A 69 -16.64 -1.65 6.63
N VAL A 70 -17.44 -1.68 7.70
CA VAL A 70 -18.79 -2.27 7.66
C VAL A 70 -19.71 -1.51 6.69
N GLY A 71 -19.58 -0.17 6.65
CA GLY A 71 -20.31 0.67 5.69
C GLY A 71 -19.88 0.40 4.25
N LEU A 72 -18.57 0.20 4.02
CA LEU A 72 -18.04 -0.13 2.70
C LEU A 72 -18.50 -1.51 2.22
N ILE A 73 -18.48 -2.53 3.09
CA ILE A 73 -19.00 -3.88 2.80
C ILE A 73 -20.47 -3.84 2.41
N SER A 74 -21.29 -3.07 3.15
CA SER A 74 -22.70 -2.88 2.85
C SER A 74 -22.89 -2.16 1.51
N THR A 75 -22.06 -1.16 1.21
CA THR A 75 -22.10 -0.44 -0.07
C THR A 75 -21.75 -1.36 -1.24
N PHE A 76 -20.77 -2.25 -1.10
CA PHE A 76 -20.46 -3.25 -2.14
C PHE A 76 -21.68 -4.16 -2.44
N ARG A 77 -22.41 -4.60 -1.41
CA ARG A 77 -23.66 -5.35 -1.59
C ARG A 77 -24.70 -4.55 -2.37
N LEU A 78 -24.93 -3.29 -1.98
CA LEU A 78 -25.91 -2.40 -2.64
C LEU A 78 -25.53 -2.10 -4.10
N LEU A 79 -24.25 -2.14 -4.43
CA LEU A 79 -23.72 -2.00 -5.80
C LEU A 79 -23.70 -3.33 -6.57
N THR A 80 -24.40 -4.36 -6.06
CA THR A 80 -24.53 -5.68 -6.70
C THR A 80 -23.20 -6.36 -7.01
N ARG A 81 -22.25 -6.25 -6.08
CA ARG A 81 -20.96 -6.95 -6.20
C ARG A 81 -21.18 -8.46 -6.24
N GLU A 82 -20.53 -9.12 -7.18
CA GLU A 82 -20.52 -10.59 -7.29
C GLU A 82 -19.11 -11.17 -7.02
N THR A 83 -18.08 -10.35 -7.23
CA THR A 83 -16.68 -10.77 -7.05
C THR A 83 -16.32 -10.87 -5.58
N GLU A 84 -15.48 -11.84 -5.25
CA GLU A 84 -14.94 -12.03 -3.89
C GLU A 84 -14.24 -10.79 -3.34
N LEU A 85 -14.28 -10.65 -2.02
CA LEU A 85 -13.56 -9.63 -1.27
C LEU A 85 -12.72 -10.31 -0.18
N HIS A 86 -11.42 -10.04 -0.17
CA HIS A 86 -10.46 -10.54 0.80
C HIS A 86 -10.07 -9.41 1.77
N ILE A 87 -10.14 -9.66 3.07
CA ILE A 87 -9.74 -8.70 4.11
C ILE A 87 -8.61 -9.34 4.91
N HIS A 88 -7.42 -8.79 4.79
CA HIS A 88 -6.24 -9.14 5.58
C HIS A 88 -6.22 -8.24 6.82
N CYS A 89 -6.32 -8.83 8.01
CA CYS A 89 -6.61 -8.04 9.20
C CYS A 89 -6.14 -8.72 10.49
N PRO A 90 -5.95 -7.97 11.59
CA PRO A 90 -5.73 -8.54 12.90
C PRO A 90 -6.87 -9.47 13.32
N LYS A 91 -6.53 -10.48 14.12
CA LYS A 91 -7.51 -11.38 14.75
C LYS A 91 -8.56 -10.57 15.52
N GLY A 92 -9.83 -10.97 15.38
CA GLY A 92 -10.99 -10.36 16.03
C GLY A 92 -11.80 -9.44 15.13
N LEU A 93 -11.24 -8.91 14.03
CA LEU A 93 -12.02 -8.07 13.11
C LEU A 93 -13.18 -8.83 12.47
N LYS A 94 -12.95 -10.09 12.10
CA LYS A 94 -14.00 -10.97 11.57
C LYS A 94 -15.20 -11.06 12.50
N GLU A 95 -14.96 -11.23 13.80
CA GLU A 95 -16.03 -11.31 14.81
C GLU A 95 -16.82 -10.02 14.88
N VAL A 96 -16.15 -8.87 14.93
CA VAL A 96 -16.79 -7.54 14.99
C VAL A 96 -17.68 -7.32 13.76
N ILE A 97 -17.15 -7.51 12.57
CA ILE A 97 -17.91 -7.31 11.31
C ILE A 97 -19.06 -8.31 11.19
N THR A 98 -18.82 -9.58 11.49
CA THR A 98 -19.86 -10.62 11.44
C THR A 98 -20.99 -10.35 12.42
N LEU A 99 -20.68 -9.89 13.65
CA LEU A 99 -21.69 -9.52 14.63
C LEU A 99 -22.56 -8.35 14.16
N GLN A 100 -21.95 -7.30 13.62
CA GLN A 100 -22.68 -6.15 13.08
C GLN A 100 -23.58 -6.56 11.94
N MET A 101 -23.09 -7.37 10.98
CA MET A 101 -23.88 -7.87 9.85
C MET A 101 -25.05 -8.75 10.33
N LYS A 102 -24.83 -9.61 11.32
CA LYS A 102 -25.84 -10.47 11.91
C LYS A 102 -26.98 -9.67 12.57
N LEU A 103 -26.62 -8.69 13.42
CA LEU A 103 -27.60 -7.88 14.14
C LEU A 103 -28.40 -6.95 13.22
N ALA A 104 -27.81 -6.52 12.11
CA ALA A 104 -28.45 -5.67 11.11
C ALA A 104 -29.14 -6.45 9.98
N ASP A 105 -29.14 -7.78 10.02
CA ASP A 105 -29.60 -8.67 8.93
C ASP A 105 -29.09 -8.23 7.54
N SER A 106 -27.80 -7.88 7.48
CA SER A 106 -27.17 -7.26 6.31
C SER A 106 -26.04 -8.11 5.70
N TRP A 107 -26.30 -9.41 5.53
CA TRP A 107 -25.34 -10.35 4.94
C TRP A 107 -24.95 -9.99 3.50
N THR A 108 -23.72 -10.26 3.12
CA THR A 108 -23.24 -10.06 1.75
C THR A 108 -23.89 -11.06 0.79
N ASN A 109 -24.08 -10.63 -0.45
CA ASN A 109 -24.46 -11.49 -1.58
C ASN A 109 -23.26 -11.90 -2.44
N TYR A 110 -22.06 -11.66 -1.94
CA TYR A 110 -20.78 -12.02 -2.56
C TYR A 110 -19.88 -12.71 -1.54
N PRO A 111 -18.88 -13.51 -1.98
CA PRO A 111 -17.93 -14.16 -1.09
C PRO A 111 -17.09 -13.14 -0.34
N LEU A 112 -17.05 -13.25 0.99
CA LEU A 112 -16.27 -12.40 1.89
C LEU A 112 -15.32 -13.27 2.72
N TYR A 113 -14.02 -13.07 2.55
CA TYR A 113 -12.96 -13.84 3.20
C TYR A 113 -12.16 -12.95 4.15
N PHE A 114 -11.92 -13.45 5.37
CA PHE A 114 -11.04 -12.82 6.35
C PHE A 114 -9.78 -13.65 6.53
N HIS A 115 -8.64 -13.02 6.33
CA HIS A 115 -7.31 -13.57 6.56
C HIS A 115 -6.77 -12.95 7.84
N GLU A 116 -6.94 -13.65 8.97
CA GLU A 116 -6.54 -13.13 10.27
C GLU A 116 -5.03 -13.26 10.48
N LEU A 117 -4.39 -12.14 10.76
CA LEU A 117 -2.96 -12.01 11.00
C LEU A 117 -2.69 -12.10 12.51
N THR A 118 -1.68 -12.88 12.89
CA THR A 118 -1.31 -13.11 14.30
C THR A 118 0.20 -13.20 14.53
N SER A 119 1.00 -13.24 13.44
CA SER A 119 2.46 -13.35 13.53
C SER A 119 3.09 -12.04 14.00
N SER A 120 4.11 -12.15 14.85
CA SER A 120 5.00 -11.04 15.21
C SER A 120 6.18 -10.87 14.25
N ASP A 121 6.33 -11.79 13.30
CA ASP A 121 7.36 -11.74 12.28
C ASP A 121 6.77 -11.28 10.93
N SER A 122 7.64 -10.78 10.04
CA SER A 122 7.24 -10.44 8.68
C SER A 122 6.87 -11.71 7.92
N GLU A 123 5.66 -11.75 7.36
CA GLU A 123 5.15 -12.91 6.60
C GLU A 123 4.53 -12.48 5.27
N LEU A 124 4.60 -13.37 4.28
CA LEU A 124 3.94 -13.21 2.98
C LEU A 124 2.45 -13.50 3.14
N ILE A 125 1.59 -12.50 2.94
CA ILE A 125 0.14 -12.61 3.16
C ILE A 125 -0.69 -12.57 1.87
N PHE A 126 -0.09 -12.14 0.78
CA PHE A 126 -0.69 -12.18 -0.55
C PHE A 126 0.41 -12.32 -1.60
N GLU A 127 0.17 -13.14 -2.60
CA GLU A 127 1.05 -13.32 -3.75
C GLU A 127 0.26 -13.74 -4.99
N ASP A 128 0.61 -13.15 -6.12
CA ASP A 128 0.20 -13.63 -7.44
C ASP A 128 1.36 -13.54 -8.45
N GLY A 129 1.06 -13.64 -9.75
CA GLY A 129 2.09 -13.53 -10.81
C GLY A 129 2.71 -12.14 -10.95
N LYS A 130 2.22 -11.10 -10.25
CA LYS A 130 2.59 -9.70 -10.47
C LYS A 130 3.05 -8.97 -9.24
N VAL A 131 2.47 -9.27 -8.08
CA VAL A 131 2.68 -8.53 -6.82
C VAL A 131 2.75 -9.51 -5.66
N GLU A 132 3.57 -9.19 -4.68
CA GLU A 132 3.59 -9.81 -3.36
C GLU A 132 3.34 -8.76 -2.28
N VAL A 133 2.69 -9.16 -1.18
CA VAL A 133 2.44 -8.31 -0.02
C VAL A 133 2.91 -9.00 1.24
N TRP A 134 3.76 -8.31 1.99
CA TRP A 134 4.35 -8.78 3.25
C TRP A 134 3.86 -7.92 4.41
N THR A 135 3.76 -8.49 5.61
CA THR A 135 3.56 -7.73 6.84
C THR A 135 4.86 -7.06 7.30
N ILE A 136 4.72 -5.90 7.93
CA ILE A 136 5.78 -5.18 8.63
C ILE A 136 5.36 -5.08 10.10
N PRO A 137 5.90 -5.90 11.03
CA PRO A 137 5.52 -5.84 12.44
C PRO A 137 5.87 -4.48 13.06
N LEU A 138 4.86 -3.78 13.59
CA LEU A 138 4.99 -2.45 14.19
C LEU A 138 4.86 -2.50 15.72
N ASP A 139 5.30 -1.44 16.40
CA ASP A 139 5.22 -1.32 17.86
C ASP A 139 4.12 -0.34 18.28
N HIS A 140 2.93 -0.87 18.54
CA HIS A 140 1.81 -0.08 19.02
C HIS A 140 1.14 -0.72 20.24
N ARG A 141 0.08 -0.08 20.78
CA ARG A 141 -0.64 -0.54 21.99
C ARG A 141 -1.44 -1.82 21.78
N VAL A 142 -1.80 -2.09 20.56
CA VAL A 142 -2.48 -3.31 20.09
C VAL A 142 -1.65 -3.97 19.00
N TYR A 143 -1.96 -5.23 18.67
CA TYR A 143 -1.34 -5.91 17.53
C TYR A 143 -1.49 -5.06 16.27
N THR A 144 -0.36 -4.70 15.67
CA THR A 144 -0.31 -3.77 14.53
C THR A 144 0.72 -4.23 13.51
N ASN A 145 0.33 -4.22 12.24
CA ASN A 145 1.22 -4.41 11.10
C ASN A 145 1.15 -3.22 10.14
N GLY A 146 2.28 -2.85 9.59
CA GLY A 146 2.36 -2.21 8.29
C GLY A 146 2.32 -3.25 7.17
N PHE A 147 2.38 -2.77 5.93
CA PHE A 147 2.33 -3.62 4.74
C PHE A 147 3.37 -3.20 3.72
N LEU A 148 4.09 -4.17 3.17
CA LEU A 148 5.07 -3.97 2.12
C LEU A 148 4.55 -4.59 0.82
N PHE A 149 4.28 -3.77 -0.17
CA PHE A 149 3.84 -4.16 -1.51
C PHE A 149 5.05 -4.12 -2.45
N LYS A 150 5.29 -5.20 -3.18
CA LYS A 150 6.38 -5.30 -4.16
C LYS A 150 5.86 -5.82 -5.47
N GLU A 151 6.18 -5.15 -6.56
CA GLU A 151 6.03 -5.73 -7.88
C GLU A 151 7.03 -6.86 -8.08
N LYS A 152 6.62 -7.91 -8.76
CA LYS A 152 7.52 -8.92 -9.31
C LYS A 152 8.13 -8.41 -10.61
N GLU A 153 9.28 -8.93 -10.96
CA GLU A 153 9.92 -8.59 -12.23
C GLU A 153 8.98 -8.93 -13.40
N GLY A 154 8.79 -7.95 -14.27
CA GLY A 154 7.94 -8.07 -15.45
C GLY A 154 8.62 -8.83 -16.60
N GLU A 155 7.88 -8.99 -17.69
CA GLU A 155 8.43 -9.52 -18.94
C GLU A 155 9.37 -8.51 -19.61
N ARG A 156 10.37 -9.02 -20.34
CA ARG A 156 11.24 -8.20 -21.19
C ARG A 156 10.44 -7.51 -22.31
N HIS A 157 10.94 -6.39 -22.78
CA HIS A 157 10.32 -5.64 -23.88
C HIS A 157 10.97 -6.02 -25.22
N LEU A 158 10.16 -6.27 -26.27
CA LEU A 158 10.69 -6.52 -27.60
C LEU A 158 11.32 -5.24 -28.17
N HIS A 159 12.56 -5.32 -28.65
CA HIS A 159 13.15 -4.29 -29.49
C HIS A 159 12.77 -4.55 -30.95
N MET A 160 11.61 -4.01 -31.36
CA MET A 160 11.00 -4.33 -32.66
C MET A 160 11.92 -4.18 -33.88
N PRO A 161 12.78 -3.13 -33.96
CA PRO A 161 13.73 -3.06 -35.09
C PRO A 161 14.62 -4.30 -35.17
N SER A 162 15.24 -4.75 -34.07
CA SER A 162 16.09 -5.96 -34.06
C SER A 162 15.31 -7.24 -34.29
N VAL A 163 14.06 -7.33 -33.80
CA VAL A 163 13.18 -8.49 -34.04
C VAL A 163 12.89 -8.66 -35.53
N ILE A 164 12.62 -7.55 -36.24
CA ILE A 164 12.35 -7.54 -37.68
C ILE A 164 13.63 -7.87 -38.46
N GLU A 165 14.77 -7.25 -38.14
CA GLU A 165 16.06 -7.50 -38.76
C GLU A 165 16.49 -8.96 -38.60
N ALA A 166 16.24 -9.56 -37.43
CA ALA A 166 16.54 -10.97 -37.15
C ALA A 166 15.54 -11.96 -37.81
N ASN A 167 14.54 -11.49 -38.58
CA ASN A 167 13.54 -12.29 -39.28
C ASN A 167 12.79 -13.28 -38.36
N ILE A 168 12.38 -12.80 -37.14
CA ILE A 168 11.70 -13.64 -36.15
C ILE A 168 10.19 -13.66 -36.40
N ASP A 169 9.59 -14.85 -36.30
CA ASP A 169 8.15 -15.01 -36.41
C ASP A 169 7.42 -14.49 -35.16
N MET A 170 6.26 -13.83 -35.33
CA MET A 170 5.42 -13.32 -34.24
C MET A 170 5.02 -14.40 -33.21
N ALA A 171 4.91 -15.65 -33.62
CA ALA A 171 4.62 -16.78 -32.75
C ALA A 171 5.64 -16.94 -31.61
N TYR A 172 6.84 -16.42 -31.76
CA TYR A 172 7.91 -16.49 -30.76
C TYR A 172 8.03 -15.26 -29.84
N TYR A 173 7.25 -14.20 -30.08
CA TYR A 173 7.36 -12.94 -29.30
C TYR A 173 7.17 -13.15 -27.79
N ASN A 174 6.21 -14.00 -27.39
CA ASN A 174 6.01 -14.28 -25.96
C ASN A 174 7.19 -15.04 -25.34
N LYS A 175 7.81 -15.97 -26.09
CA LYS A 175 9.02 -16.67 -25.61
C LYS A 175 10.19 -15.70 -25.40
N LEU A 176 10.41 -14.79 -26.35
CA LEU A 176 11.42 -13.75 -26.21
C LEU A 176 11.20 -12.86 -25.00
N LYS A 177 9.96 -12.44 -24.75
CA LYS A 177 9.59 -11.66 -23.55
C LYS A 177 9.85 -12.41 -22.25
N GLN A 178 9.74 -13.74 -22.27
CA GLN A 178 10.03 -14.62 -21.14
C GLN A 178 11.55 -14.93 -20.99
N GLY A 179 12.40 -14.33 -21.84
CA GLY A 179 13.84 -14.54 -21.78
C GLY A 179 14.31 -15.85 -22.43
N CYS A 180 13.55 -16.41 -23.36
CA CYS A 180 13.91 -17.62 -24.09
C CYS A 180 14.47 -17.30 -25.47
N ASP A 181 15.55 -17.96 -25.86
CA ASP A 181 16.08 -17.91 -27.21
C ASP A 181 15.14 -18.63 -28.19
N VAL A 182 15.09 -18.18 -29.44
CA VAL A 182 14.19 -18.70 -30.44
C VAL A 182 14.91 -18.91 -31.80
N LEU A 183 14.40 -19.83 -32.60
CA LEU A 183 14.83 -19.95 -33.97
C LEU A 183 14.12 -18.91 -34.84
N ASN A 184 14.84 -18.23 -35.72
CA ASN A 184 14.25 -17.36 -36.72
C ASN A 184 13.73 -18.19 -37.93
N LYS A 185 13.14 -17.51 -38.90
CA LYS A 185 12.59 -18.16 -40.11
C LYS A 185 13.66 -18.86 -40.98
N ASP A 186 14.92 -18.50 -40.80
CA ASP A 186 16.06 -19.07 -41.52
C ASP A 186 16.72 -20.22 -40.72
N GLY A 187 16.13 -20.64 -39.61
CA GLY A 187 16.63 -21.73 -38.75
C GLY A 187 17.81 -21.34 -37.85
N VAL A 188 18.12 -20.06 -37.76
CA VAL A 188 19.22 -19.54 -36.91
C VAL A 188 18.71 -19.30 -35.47
N LEU A 189 19.45 -19.79 -34.48
CA LEU A 189 19.14 -19.51 -33.07
C LEU A 189 19.49 -18.06 -32.73
N ILE A 190 18.50 -17.31 -32.29
CA ILE A 190 18.61 -15.90 -31.89
C ILE A 190 18.56 -15.79 -30.36
N ASP A 191 19.61 -15.24 -29.79
CA ASP A 191 19.71 -14.89 -28.38
C ASP A 191 18.70 -13.77 -28.07
N HIS A 192 17.80 -14.01 -27.09
CA HIS A 192 16.78 -13.06 -26.68
C HIS A 192 17.34 -11.70 -26.26
N LEU A 193 18.57 -11.65 -25.68
CA LEU A 193 19.22 -10.40 -25.26
C LEU A 193 19.50 -9.46 -26.42
N LYS A 194 19.67 -9.97 -27.64
CA LYS A 194 19.94 -9.17 -28.85
C LYS A 194 18.69 -8.47 -29.39
N VAL A 195 17.51 -9.00 -29.08
CA VAL A 195 16.24 -8.56 -29.66
C VAL A 195 15.22 -8.09 -28.61
N THR A 196 15.62 -8.02 -27.33
CA THR A 196 14.80 -7.51 -26.24
C THR A 196 15.53 -6.51 -25.37
N LEU A 197 14.77 -5.67 -24.69
CA LEU A 197 15.22 -4.77 -23.63
C LEU A 197 14.82 -5.34 -22.26
N PRO A 198 15.51 -5.02 -21.17
CA PRO A 198 15.14 -5.44 -19.83
C PRO A 198 13.73 -4.95 -19.47
N PRO A 199 13.02 -5.63 -18.55
CA PRO A 199 11.77 -5.14 -18.02
C PRO A 199 11.95 -3.81 -17.27
N ASN A 200 10.85 -3.09 -17.05
CA ASN A 200 10.88 -1.95 -16.17
C ASN A 200 11.25 -2.39 -14.74
N PRO A 201 12.05 -1.61 -14.01
CA PRO A 201 12.36 -1.93 -12.62
C PRO A 201 11.08 -2.07 -11.79
N PRO A 202 10.95 -3.17 -11.01
CA PRO A 202 9.78 -3.37 -10.15
C PRO A 202 9.69 -2.27 -9.09
N LYS A 203 8.46 -1.82 -8.81
CA LYS A 203 8.16 -0.78 -7.82
C LYS A 203 7.79 -1.41 -6.48
N SER A 204 8.02 -0.66 -5.41
CA SER A 204 7.71 -1.08 -4.06
C SER A 204 7.15 0.07 -3.20
N TYR A 205 6.20 -0.26 -2.34
CA TYR A 205 5.53 0.65 -1.43
C TYR A 205 5.46 0.04 -0.03
N ALA A 206 5.93 0.76 0.98
CA ALA A 206 5.79 0.37 2.38
C ALA A 206 4.85 1.35 3.10
N PHE A 207 3.86 0.80 3.80
CA PHE A 207 2.93 1.52 4.65
C PHE A 207 3.22 1.18 6.11
N CYS A 208 3.63 2.18 6.90
CA CYS A 208 3.88 2.06 8.34
C CYS A 208 3.08 3.14 9.06
N SER A 209 1.92 2.77 9.61
CA SER A 209 1.07 3.64 10.40
C SER A 209 0.94 3.09 11.82
N ASP A 210 0.87 3.99 12.81
CA ASP A 210 0.74 3.69 14.24
C ASP A 210 1.87 2.82 14.78
N THR A 211 3.02 3.44 14.96
CA THR A 211 4.18 2.78 15.55
C THR A 211 5.04 3.75 16.36
N ALA A 212 5.54 3.29 17.50
CA ALA A 212 6.70 3.93 18.10
C ALA A 212 7.91 3.80 17.17
N TYR A 213 8.94 4.62 17.39
CA TYR A 213 10.21 4.50 16.67
C TYR A 213 10.76 3.07 16.78
N LYS A 214 10.94 2.40 15.66
CA LYS A 214 11.32 0.99 15.60
C LYS A 214 12.31 0.72 14.47
N GLU A 215 13.57 0.51 14.82
CA GLU A 215 14.63 0.26 13.83
C GLU A 215 14.56 -1.14 13.20
N ASP A 216 13.92 -2.11 13.87
CA ASP A 216 13.80 -3.48 13.38
C ASP A 216 13.07 -3.60 12.03
N ILE A 217 12.29 -2.59 11.65
CA ILE A 217 11.61 -2.58 10.35
C ILE A 217 12.56 -2.22 9.18
N VAL A 218 13.71 -1.60 9.48
CA VAL A 218 14.66 -1.12 8.45
C VAL A 218 15.09 -2.22 7.47
N PRO A 219 15.48 -3.44 7.89
CA PRO A 219 15.82 -4.51 6.95
C PRO A 219 14.66 -4.93 6.04
N ILE A 220 13.41 -4.88 6.54
CA ILE A 220 12.20 -5.29 5.82
C ILE A 220 11.88 -4.31 4.68
N ILE A 221 12.02 -3.00 4.95
CA ILE A 221 11.68 -1.92 4.02
C ILE A 221 12.89 -1.36 3.27
N LYS A 222 14.02 -2.07 3.29
CA LYS A 222 15.26 -1.60 2.67
C LYS A 222 15.09 -1.37 1.17
N ASN A 223 15.52 -0.18 0.71
CA ASN A 223 15.50 0.26 -0.69
C ASN A 223 14.11 0.33 -1.34
N VAL A 224 13.03 0.43 -0.57
CA VAL A 224 11.70 0.63 -1.16
C VAL A 224 11.62 1.98 -1.90
N ASP A 225 10.82 2.02 -2.96
CA ASP A 225 10.64 3.25 -3.74
C ASP A 225 9.91 4.31 -2.93
N VAL A 226 8.88 3.92 -2.19
CA VAL A 226 8.06 4.84 -1.39
C VAL A 226 7.79 4.25 -0.01
N LEU A 227 8.12 5.00 1.02
CA LEU A 227 7.74 4.74 2.40
C LEU A 227 6.69 5.76 2.83
N TYR A 228 5.48 5.31 3.16
CA TYR A 228 4.56 6.07 4.01
C TYR A 228 4.85 5.72 5.46
N HIS A 229 5.14 6.73 6.28
CA HIS A 229 5.38 6.54 7.71
C HIS A 229 4.54 7.52 8.51
N GLU A 230 3.95 7.04 9.60
CA GLU A 230 3.28 7.92 10.54
C GLU A 230 4.23 8.97 11.08
N SER A 231 3.68 10.12 11.40
CA SER A 231 4.38 11.24 12.03
C SER A 231 3.39 12.03 12.87
N THR A 232 2.85 11.36 13.89
CA THR A 232 1.79 11.93 14.72
C THR A 232 2.26 13.20 15.45
N PHE A 233 3.57 13.29 15.72
CA PHE A 233 4.16 14.41 16.47
C PHE A 233 5.31 15.09 15.76
N LEU A 234 5.57 16.34 16.13
CA LEU A 234 6.83 17.04 15.89
C LEU A 234 7.79 16.81 17.07
N GLU A 235 9.08 16.99 16.85
CA GLU A 235 10.14 16.85 17.87
C GLU A 235 9.86 17.67 19.14
N LYS A 236 9.25 18.87 18.99
CA LYS A 236 8.84 19.71 20.15
C LYS A 236 7.84 19.00 21.08
N ASN A 237 7.20 17.94 20.63
CA ASN A 237 6.27 17.12 21.39
C ASN A 237 6.73 15.66 21.49
N ALA A 238 8.02 15.37 21.28
CA ALA A 238 8.59 14.00 21.31
C ALA A 238 8.31 13.26 22.64
N ASN A 239 8.13 13.97 23.74
CA ASN A 239 7.78 13.39 25.05
C ASN A 239 6.41 12.69 25.08
N LEU A 240 5.54 12.93 24.09
CA LEU A 240 4.23 12.30 23.96
C LEU A 240 4.30 10.99 23.14
N ALA A 241 5.21 10.92 22.17
CA ALA A 241 5.32 9.81 21.23
C ALA A 241 5.46 8.45 21.93
N PRO A 242 6.38 8.20 22.88
CA PRO A 242 6.49 6.91 23.56
C PRO A 242 5.24 6.53 24.37
N LYS A 243 4.55 7.52 24.94
CA LYS A 243 3.36 7.28 25.79
C LYS A 243 2.16 6.77 24.97
N THR A 244 2.09 7.19 23.73
CA THR A 244 1.01 6.84 22.81
C THR A 244 1.42 5.80 21.78
N LYS A 245 2.70 5.38 21.78
CA LYS A 245 3.27 4.46 20.78
C LYS A 245 3.13 5.00 19.38
N HIS A 246 3.57 6.24 19.17
CA HIS A 246 3.64 6.94 17.90
C HIS A 246 5.04 7.49 17.64
N SER A 247 5.27 8.01 16.44
CA SER A 247 6.55 8.56 16.02
C SER A 247 6.47 10.07 15.79
N THR A 248 7.64 10.73 15.81
CA THR A 248 7.84 12.08 15.33
C THR A 248 8.20 12.11 13.85
N ALA A 249 8.05 13.26 13.19
CA ALA A 249 8.50 13.46 11.81
C ALA A 249 10.00 13.21 11.65
N LYS A 250 10.79 13.55 12.67
CA LYS A 250 12.23 13.30 12.72
C LYS A 250 12.57 11.81 12.78
N GLU A 251 11.85 11.05 13.59
CA GLU A 251 12.01 9.59 13.71
C GLU A 251 11.60 8.88 12.41
N ALA A 252 10.50 9.28 11.78
CA ALA A 252 10.12 8.78 10.45
C ALA A 252 11.21 9.02 9.40
N ALA A 253 11.83 10.21 9.41
CA ALA A 253 12.93 10.55 8.51
C ALA A 253 14.22 9.76 8.81
N LEU A 254 14.50 9.42 10.07
CA LEU A 254 15.62 8.54 10.44
C LEU A 254 15.41 7.12 9.88
N ILE A 255 14.22 6.55 10.04
CA ILE A 255 13.86 5.25 9.45
C ILE A 255 14.03 5.28 7.92
N ALA A 256 13.50 6.31 7.26
CA ALA A 256 13.63 6.47 5.81
C ALA A 256 15.10 6.51 5.35
N LYS A 257 15.94 7.24 6.06
CA LYS A 257 17.38 7.34 5.79
C LYS A 257 18.10 6.02 5.99
N MET A 258 17.86 5.33 7.11
CA MET A 258 18.50 4.03 7.41
C MET A 258 18.06 2.94 6.41
N ALA A 259 16.80 2.96 6.01
CA ALA A 259 16.27 2.02 5.02
C ALA A 259 16.66 2.37 3.57
N ASN A 260 17.29 3.53 3.33
CA ASN A 260 17.66 4.01 1.99
C ASN A 260 16.47 4.01 1.03
N VAL A 261 15.32 4.50 1.47
CA VAL A 261 14.12 4.62 0.63
C VAL A 261 14.29 5.73 -0.41
N LYS A 262 13.53 5.70 -1.52
CA LYS A 262 13.63 6.77 -2.52
C LYS A 262 12.78 7.99 -2.17
N THR A 263 11.60 7.79 -1.58
CA THR A 263 10.68 8.88 -1.18
C THR A 263 10.04 8.56 0.16
N LEU A 264 9.95 9.54 1.05
CA LEU A 264 9.20 9.48 2.30
C LEU A 264 7.91 10.29 2.18
N ILE A 265 6.78 9.68 2.51
CA ILE A 265 5.49 10.37 2.70
C ILE A 265 5.17 10.35 4.20
N LEU A 266 4.98 11.53 4.78
CA LEU A 266 4.53 11.68 6.16
C LEU A 266 3.00 11.76 6.21
N GLY A 267 2.40 11.09 7.19
CA GLY A 267 0.97 11.13 7.45
C GLY A 267 0.62 10.81 8.88
N HIS A 268 -0.65 10.48 9.15
CA HIS A 268 -1.21 10.20 10.47
C HIS A 268 -0.96 11.37 11.46
N PHE A 269 -1.26 12.59 11.00
CA PHE A 269 -0.99 13.80 11.76
C PHE A 269 -1.95 13.99 12.93
N SER A 270 -1.43 14.35 14.10
CA SER A 270 -2.27 14.78 15.22
C SER A 270 -3.04 16.06 14.89
N THR A 271 -4.31 16.10 15.26
CA THR A 271 -5.19 17.26 15.06
C THR A 271 -4.77 18.52 15.82
N ARG A 272 -3.76 18.45 16.69
CA ARG A 272 -3.18 19.59 17.40
C ARG A 272 -2.36 20.54 16.50
N TYR A 273 -2.02 20.11 15.30
CA TYR A 273 -1.19 20.90 14.39
C TYR A 273 -2.02 21.43 13.21
N ASP A 274 -1.97 22.75 13.01
CA ASP A 274 -2.65 23.40 11.89
C ASP A 274 -1.72 23.55 10.67
N ASN A 275 -0.42 23.69 10.92
CA ASN A 275 0.56 23.86 9.85
C ASN A 275 1.38 22.58 9.61
N LEU A 276 0.94 21.75 8.68
CA LEU A 276 1.63 20.51 8.37
C LEU A 276 3.00 20.70 7.69
N ASN A 277 3.31 21.89 7.15
CA ASN A 277 4.63 22.15 6.59
C ASN A 277 5.75 22.10 7.64
N GLU A 278 5.44 22.22 8.93
CA GLU A 278 6.43 22.03 9.99
C GLU A 278 6.98 20.60 10.00
N PHE A 279 6.15 19.59 9.74
CA PHE A 279 6.55 18.18 9.62
C PHE A 279 7.55 17.98 8.48
N LYS A 280 7.24 18.53 7.30
CA LYS A 280 8.14 18.45 6.14
C LYS A 280 9.49 19.10 6.45
N ARG A 281 9.49 20.30 7.01
CA ARG A 281 10.74 21.01 7.36
C ARG A 281 11.56 20.25 8.36
N GLU A 282 10.96 19.66 9.39
CA GLU A 282 11.63 18.86 10.39
C GLU A 282 12.27 17.61 9.77
N ALA A 283 11.52 16.84 9.01
CA ALA A 283 12.00 15.63 8.35
C ALA A 283 13.10 15.90 7.31
N GLU A 284 12.98 17.01 6.57
CA GLU A 284 13.95 17.39 5.53
C GLU A 284 15.34 17.79 6.07
N THR A 285 15.46 17.96 7.39
CA THR A 285 16.79 18.12 8.05
C THR A 285 17.60 16.80 8.05
N ILE A 286 16.92 15.64 7.82
CA ILE A 286 17.50 14.30 7.93
C ILE A 286 17.47 13.55 6.60
N PHE A 287 16.34 13.62 5.89
CA PHE A 287 16.08 12.85 4.67
C PHE A 287 15.38 13.72 3.61
N LYS A 288 15.66 13.44 2.33
CA LYS A 288 14.98 14.04 1.16
C LYS A 288 14.91 13.01 0.03
N PRO A 289 13.85 13.00 -0.79
CA PRO A 289 12.68 13.91 -0.74
C PRO A 289 11.63 13.49 0.28
N VAL A 290 10.93 14.47 0.87
CA VAL A 290 9.82 14.28 1.79
C VAL A 290 8.55 14.90 1.21
N GLU A 291 7.46 14.13 1.23
CA GLU A 291 6.12 14.56 0.86
C GLU A 291 5.18 14.54 2.06
N LEU A 292 4.14 15.37 2.02
CA LEU A 292 3.06 15.34 3.02
C LEU A 292 1.82 14.68 2.40
N ALA A 293 1.23 13.77 3.15
CA ALA A 293 -0.10 13.26 2.85
C ALA A 293 -1.15 14.37 3.06
N SER A 294 -2.19 14.35 2.26
CA SER A 294 -3.42 15.12 2.47
C SER A 294 -4.57 14.42 1.77
N ASP A 295 -5.77 14.57 2.29
CA ASP A 295 -6.97 13.94 1.74
C ASP A 295 -7.17 14.33 0.27
N GLY A 296 -7.43 13.34 -0.57
CA GLY A 296 -7.55 13.49 -2.02
C GLY A 296 -6.23 13.66 -2.76
N LYS A 297 -5.09 13.74 -2.09
CA LYS A 297 -3.80 13.86 -2.77
C LYS A 297 -3.46 12.57 -3.51
N PHE A 298 -3.04 12.76 -4.75
CA PHE A 298 -2.62 11.71 -5.65
C PHE A 298 -1.12 11.80 -5.92
N PHE A 299 -0.44 10.68 -5.83
CA PHE A 299 0.96 10.53 -6.18
C PHE A 299 1.10 9.55 -7.34
N ASP A 300 1.91 9.89 -8.33
CA ASP A 300 2.29 9.02 -9.43
C ASP A 300 3.80 8.81 -9.39
N PHE A 301 4.21 7.55 -9.29
CA PHE A 301 5.61 7.14 -9.15
C PHE A 301 6.10 6.37 -10.39
N ASP A 302 5.52 6.64 -11.54
CA ASP A 302 5.94 6.03 -12.83
C ASP A 302 7.26 6.62 -13.34
#